data_fd9cad227e15ddbad76985df8a33181c
#
_entry.id   fd9cad227e15ddbad76985df8a33181c
#
_cell.length_a   1.000
_cell.length_b   1.000
_cell.length_c   1.000
_cell.angle_alpha   90.00
_cell.angle_beta   90.00
_cell.angle_gamma   90.00
#
_symmetry.space_group_name_H-M   'P 1'
#
loop_
_entity.id
_entity.type
_entity.pdbx_description
1 polymer ?
#
loop_
_entity_poly.entity_id
_entity_poly.type
_entity_poly.pdbx_seq_one_letter_code
_entity_poly.pdbx_strand_id
1 'polypeptide(L)'
;MTSILIAIKNGIEYIDESVTSVIEQTFQDWELIIGVNGLEQNSIEYRVAKEYEEIDPRIRVYDIYEIIGKANALNKMLDYCKYDWVSILDVDDIWMPTKLEKQMPYLEKNDVIGTHCVYFEKLDGIKPQIPFGDISDFDFKSVNPIINSSVILRKSLAFWNENDVEDYDLWLRLRRQNKRFYNVEEVLVKHRVHESSAFNSKNQQEKINKILQD
;
A
#
# COMPACT_ATOMS: atom_id res chain seq x y z
N MET A 1 1.62 15.69 -5.69
CA MET A 1 2.87 15.10 -5.12
C MET A 1 2.51 14.12 -4.03
N THR A 2 3.14 12.93 -4.00
CA THR A 2 2.88 11.88 -3.02
C THR A 2 4.19 11.22 -2.57
N SER A 3 4.25 10.80 -1.29
CA SER A 3 5.30 9.94 -0.77
C SER A 3 4.83 8.48 -0.87
N ILE A 4 5.56 7.66 -1.59
CA ILE A 4 5.26 6.25 -1.80
C ILE A 4 6.02 5.44 -0.75
N LEU A 5 5.35 4.49 -0.08
CA LEU A 5 5.93 3.67 0.97
C LEU A 5 5.96 2.20 0.56
N ILE A 6 7.14 1.59 0.65
CA ILE A 6 7.35 0.14 0.54
C ILE A 6 8.02 -0.34 1.83
N ALA A 7 7.30 -1.12 2.65
CA ALA A 7 7.86 -1.76 3.84
C ALA A 7 8.31 -3.19 3.48
N ILE A 8 9.57 -3.54 3.80
CA ILE A 8 10.18 -4.82 3.43
C ILE A 8 10.66 -5.56 4.68
N LYS A 9 10.12 -6.75 4.87
CA LYS A 9 10.65 -7.77 5.77
C LYS A 9 10.95 -9.05 4.99
N ASN A 10 10.07 -9.40 4.06
CA ASN A 10 10.17 -10.54 3.15
C ASN A 10 9.84 -10.04 1.73
N GLY A 11 10.10 -10.84 0.70
CA GLY A 11 9.73 -10.52 -0.68
C GLY A 11 10.75 -9.63 -1.39
N ILE A 12 12.00 -9.58 -0.91
CA ILE A 12 13.05 -8.79 -1.57
C ILE A 12 13.29 -9.21 -3.02
N GLU A 13 12.97 -10.45 -3.36
CA GLU A 13 13.03 -11.00 -4.71
C GLU A 13 12.11 -10.30 -5.72
N TYR A 14 11.08 -9.58 -5.24
CA TYR A 14 10.13 -8.85 -6.08
C TYR A 14 10.43 -7.35 -6.21
N ILE A 15 11.46 -6.86 -5.51
CA ILE A 15 11.73 -5.42 -5.42
C ILE A 15 11.97 -4.77 -6.79
N ASP A 16 12.60 -5.48 -7.72
CA ASP A 16 12.87 -4.98 -9.06
C ASP A 16 11.59 -4.62 -9.81
N GLU A 17 10.59 -5.50 -9.76
CA GLU A 17 9.31 -5.26 -10.44
C GLU A 17 8.52 -4.13 -9.77
N SER A 18 8.46 -4.11 -8.45
CA SER A 18 7.72 -3.09 -7.72
C SER A 18 8.35 -1.70 -7.86
N VAL A 19 9.67 -1.55 -7.65
CA VAL A 19 10.37 -0.26 -7.76
C VAL A 19 10.38 0.24 -9.19
N THR A 20 10.63 -0.62 -10.18
CA THR A 20 10.56 -0.25 -11.60
C THR A 20 9.18 0.28 -11.95
N SER A 21 8.10 -0.32 -11.43
CA SER A 21 6.73 0.14 -11.68
C SER A 21 6.45 1.54 -11.12
N VAL A 22 7.17 1.96 -10.08
CA VAL A 22 7.13 3.34 -9.54
C VAL A 22 7.93 4.30 -10.43
N ILE A 23 9.13 3.92 -10.84
CA ILE A 23 10.00 4.75 -11.69
C ILE A 23 9.31 5.04 -13.04
N GLU A 24 8.58 4.05 -13.58
CA GLU A 24 7.88 4.14 -14.87
C GLU A 24 6.52 4.88 -14.79
N GLN A 25 6.11 5.41 -13.65
CA GLN A 25 4.87 6.18 -13.57
C GLN A 25 4.92 7.40 -14.48
N THR A 26 3.82 7.66 -15.21
CA THR A 26 3.68 8.85 -16.07
C THR A 26 3.64 10.15 -15.27
N PHE A 27 3.08 10.12 -14.06
CA PHE A 27 3.12 11.21 -13.10
C PHE A 27 4.43 11.19 -12.33
N GLN A 28 5.25 12.24 -12.45
CA GLN A 28 6.64 12.26 -11.97
C GLN A 28 6.85 12.94 -10.61
N ASP A 29 5.83 13.59 -10.04
CA ASP A 29 5.96 14.33 -8.77
C ASP A 29 5.74 13.41 -7.56
N TRP A 30 6.69 12.50 -7.34
CA TRP A 30 6.69 11.55 -6.23
C TRP A 30 8.07 11.43 -5.58
N GLU A 31 8.11 10.91 -4.37
CA GLU A 31 9.28 10.30 -3.73
C GLU A 31 8.96 8.87 -3.33
N LEU A 32 9.95 8.00 -3.31
CA LEU A 32 9.81 6.63 -2.82
C LEU A 32 10.64 6.44 -1.55
N ILE A 33 9.98 5.96 -0.51
CA ILE A 33 10.59 5.62 0.77
C ILE A 33 10.49 4.10 0.93
N ILE A 34 11.62 3.45 1.03
CA ILE A 34 11.72 2.02 1.28
C ILE A 34 12.21 1.83 2.71
N GLY A 35 11.44 1.13 3.55
CA GLY A 35 11.80 0.80 4.92
C GLY A 35 12.03 -0.69 5.08
N VAL A 36 13.26 -1.10 5.38
CA VAL A 36 13.57 -2.51 5.69
C VAL A 36 13.50 -2.69 7.21
N ASN A 37 12.56 -3.55 7.66
CA ASN A 37 12.20 -3.65 9.07
C ASN A 37 12.21 -5.07 9.63
N GLY A 38 12.47 -5.20 10.94
CA GLY A 38 12.36 -6.46 11.69
C GLY A 38 13.32 -7.56 11.25
N LEU A 39 14.43 -7.18 10.64
CA LEU A 39 15.57 -8.01 10.25
C LEU A 39 16.80 -7.62 11.07
N GLU A 40 17.95 -8.22 10.78
CA GLU A 40 19.22 -7.77 11.36
C GLU A 40 19.64 -6.42 10.74
N GLN A 41 20.32 -5.60 11.53
CA GLN A 41 20.89 -4.35 11.04
C GLN A 41 21.83 -4.61 9.83
N ASN A 42 21.67 -3.82 8.79
CA ASN A 42 22.43 -3.97 7.54
C ASN A 42 22.24 -5.34 6.88
N SER A 43 21.02 -5.89 6.93
CA SER A 43 20.65 -7.16 6.32
C SER A 43 20.91 -7.19 4.81
N ILE A 44 20.80 -8.37 4.20
CA ILE A 44 20.93 -8.52 2.73
C ILE A 44 19.83 -7.71 2.04
N GLU A 45 18.60 -7.76 2.54
CA GLU A 45 17.46 -7.05 2.02
C GLU A 45 17.68 -5.52 2.03
N TYR A 46 18.26 -4.99 3.13
CA TYR A 46 18.60 -3.57 3.19
C TYR A 46 19.66 -3.19 2.16
N ARG A 47 20.71 -4.00 2.01
CA ARG A 47 21.79 -3.71 1.04
C ARG A 47 21.29 -3.76 -0.40
N VAL A 48 20.46 -4.74 -0.74
CA VAL A 48 19.83 -4.83 -2.06
C VAL A 48 18.91 -3.63 -2.31
N ALA A 49 18.04 -3.30 -1.34
CA ALA A 49 17.17 -2.14 -1.47
C ALA A 49 17.98 -0.82 -1.61
N LYS A 50 19.11 -0.71 -0.93
CA LYS A 50 19.96 0.50 -0.92
C LYS A 50 20.53 0.84 -2.31
N GLU A 51 20.71 -0.14 -3.18
CA GLU A 51 21.21 0.08 -4.55
C GLU A 51 20.27 0.95 -5.39
N TYR A 52 18.97 0.99 -5.05
CA TYR A 52 17.99 1.80 -5.79
C TYR A 52 18.17 3.32 -5.58
N GLU A 53 18.84 3.76 -4.52
CA GLU A 53 19.19 5.17 -4.37
C GLU A 53 20.17 5.68 -5.44
N GLU A 54 20.97 4.80 -6.01
CA GLU A 54 21.89 5.12 -7.11
C GLU A 54 21.15 5.16 -8.46
N ILE A 55 20.00 4.50 -8.56
CA ILE A 55 19.20 4.43 -9.79
C ILE A 55 18.33 5.69 -9.96
N ASP A 56 17.69 6.16 -8.90
CA ASP A 56 16.82 7.33 -8.95
C ASP A 56 16.94 8.17 -7.66
N PRO A 57 17.33 9.46 -7.74
CA PRO A 57 17.52 10.32 -6.57
C PRO A 57 16.25 10.61 -5.77
N ARG A 58 15.07 10.25 -6.26
CA ARG A 58 13.81 10.35 -5.54
C ARG A 58 13.56 9.19 -4.59
N ILE A 59 14.40 8.14 -4.64
CA ILE A 59 14.32 6.96 -3.78
C ILE A 59 15.19 7.18 -2.55
N ARG A 60 14.67 6.82 -1.39
CA ARG A 60 15.40 6.82 -0.11
C ARG A 60 15.11 5.54 0.65
N VAL A 61 16.16 4.89 1.12
CA VAL A 61 16.09 3.60 1.80
C VAL A 61 16.55 3.73 3.25
N TYR A 62 15.74 3.22 4.16
CA TYR A 62 15.98 3.29 5.59
C TYR A 62 16.06 1.89 6.21
N ASP A 63 17.14 1.68 6.96
CA ASP A 63 17.31 0.50 7.82
C ASP A 63 16.56 0.74 9.14
N ILE A 64 15.33 0.30 9.22
CA ILE A 64 14.50 0.42 10.43
C ILE A 64 14.38 -0.94 11.13
N TYR A 65 15.51 -1.63 11.22
CA TYR A 65 15.65 -3.01 11.69
C TYR A 65 15.02 -3.27 13.08
N GLU A 66 15.02 -2.28 13.97
CA GLU A 66 14.43 -2.39 15.32
C GLU A 66 12.88 -2.39 15.29
N ILE A 67 12.28 -1.97 14.19
CA ILE A 67 10.83 -1.86 14.07
C ILE A 67 10.24 -3.19 13.64
N ILE A 68 9.42 -3.80 14.49
CA ILE A 68 8.77 -5.07 14.22
C ILE A 68 7.32 -4.82 13.79
N GLY A 69 6.86 -5.52 12.73
CA GLY A 69 5.51 -5.42 12.19
C GLY A 69 5.38 -4.40 11.07
N LYS A 70 4.49 -4.70 10.10
CA LYS A 70 4.27 -3.87 8.90
C LYS A 70 3.64 -2.53 9.28
N ALA A 71 2.61 -2.55 10.14
CA ALA A 71 1.94 -1.36 10.60
C ALA A 71 2.91 -0.38 11.29
N ASN A 72 3.74 -0.87 12.21
CA ASN A 72 4.75 -0.07 12.89
C ASN A 72 5.80 0.49 11.93
N ALA A 73 6.21 -0.31 10.93
CA ALA A 73 7.13 0.15 9.89
C ALA A 73 6.52 1.28 9.06
N LEU A 74 5.30 1.12 8.57
CA LEU A 74 4.59 2.17 7.83
C LEU A 74 4.43 3.44 8.68
N ASN A 75 4.02 3.33 9.95
CA ASN A 75 3.91 4.48 10.86
C ASN A 75 5.26 5.18 11.04
N LYS A 76 6.36 4.43 11.19
CA LYS A 76 7.71 5.01 11.29
C LYS A 76 8.13 5.72 10.00
N MET A 77 7.80 5.15 8.85
CA MET A 77 8.14 5.73 7.55
C MET A 77 7.43 7.06 7.27
N LEU A 78 6.29 7.34 7.91
CA LEU A 78 5.63 8.64 7.81
C LEU A 78 6.52 9.81 8.27
N ASP A 79 7.45 9.57 9.21
CA ASP A 79 8.41 10.59 9.66
C ASP A 79 9.34 11.06 8.54
N TYR A 80 9.55 10.22 7.53
CA TYR A 80 10.43 10.48 6.40
C TYR A 80 9.72 11.11 5.20
N CYS A 81 8.37 11.12 5.19
CA CYS A 81 7.55 11.64 4.09
C CYS A 81 7.59 13.16 4.02
N LYS A 82 7.88 13.70 2.83
CA LYS A 82 7.86 15.14 2.54
C LYS A 82 6.47 15.66 2.19
N TYR A 83 5.61 14.80 1.61
CA TYR A 83 4.33 15.22 1.03
C TYR A 83 3.14 14.94 1.95
N ASP A 84 2.06 15.68 1.75
CA ASP A 84 0.81 15.55 2.52
C ASP A 84 -0.05 14.36 2.08
N TRP A 85 0.35 13.69 1.02
CA TRP A 85 -0.28 12.49 0.51
C TRP A 85 0.71 11.34 0.55
N VAL A 86 0.22 10.17 0.96
CA VAL A 86 1.00 8.94 0.99
C VAL A 86 0.33 7.87 0.17
N SER A 87 1.14 7.07 -0.52
CA SER A 87 0.71 5.92 -1.31
C SER A 87 1.40 4.68 -0.77
N ILE A 88 0.70 3.55 -0.76
CA ILE A 88 1.26 2.28 -0.31
C ILE A 88 1.46 1.37 -1.52
N LEU A 89 2.62 0.72 -1.56
CA LEU A 89 2.91 -0.37 -2.48
C LEU A 89 3.53 -1.52 -1.70
N ASP A 90 2.90 -2.67 -1.72
CA ASP A 90 3.51 -3.89 -1.20
C ASP A 90 4.63 -4.35 -2.17
N VAL A 91 5.74 -4.85 -1.63
CA VAL A 91 6.94 -5.14 -2.42
C VAL A 91 6.73 -6.21 -3.50
N ASP A 92 5.70 -7.02 -3.36
CA ASP A 92 5.31 -8.08 -4.29
C ASP A 92 4.28 -7.65 -5.35
N ASP A 93 3.77 -6.42 -5.28
CA ASP A 93 2.79 -5.88 -6.22
C ASP A 93 3.43 -4.97 -7.29
N ILE A 94 2.69 -4.74 -8.38
CA ILE A 94 3.14 -3.93 -9.51
C ILE A 94 2.09 -2.87 -9.86
N TRP A 95 2.49 -1.63 -10.01
CA TRP A 95 1.63 -0.55 -10.47
C TRP A 95 1.59 -0.47 -12.01
N MET A 96 0.43 -0.15 -12.56
CA MET A 96 0.33 0.23 -13.98
C MET A 96 0.89 1.64 -14.19
N PRO A 97 1.50 1.94 -15.34
CA PRO A 97 2.23 3.19 -15.56
C PRO A 97 1.42 4.48 -15.32
N THR A 98 0.11 4.44 -15.51
CA THR A 98 -0.77 5.62 -15.37
C THR A 98 -1.47 5.71 -14.02
N LYS A 99 -1.12 4.87 -13.03
CA LYS A 99 -1.85 4.80 -11.75
C LYS A 99 -1.90 6.13 -11.02
N LEU A 100 -0.77 6.75 -10.80
CA LEU A 100 -0.73 8.04 -10.08
C LEU A 100 -1.46 9.13 -10.88
N GLU A 101 -1.22 9.25 -12.17
CA GLU A 101 -1.88 10.21 -13.05
C GLU A 101 -3.41 10.11 -12.96
N LYS A 102 -3.95 8.90 -12.96
CA LYS A 102 -5.39 8.63 -12.87
C LYS A 102 -5.99 8.93 -11.49
N GLN A 103 -5.22 8.87 -10.42
CA GLN A 103 -5.69 9.15 -9.07
C GLN A 103 -5.60 10.64 -8.69
N MET A 104 -4.62 11.39 -9.22
CA MET A 104 -4.39 12.80 -8.87
C MET A 104 -5.64 13.69 -8.97
N PRO A 105 -6.52 13.58 -10.00
CA PRO A 105 -7.71 14.43 -10.10
C PRO A 105 -8.71 14.29 -8.95
N TYR A 106 -8.66 13.19 -8.20
CA TYR A 106 -9.61 12.91 -7.12
C TYR A 106 -9.15 13.38 -5.75
N LEU A 107 -7.87 13.80 -5.59
CA LEU A 107 -7.28 14.19 -4.31
C LEU A 107 -7.98 15.40 -3.66
N GLU A 108 -8.46 16.34 -4.47
CA GLU A 108 -9.07 17.57 -3.96
C GLU A 108 -10.37 17.30 -3.18
N LYS A 109 -11.13 16.29 -3.61
CA LYS A 109 -12.48 16.00 -3.11
C LYS A 109 -12.54 14.82 -2.15
N ASN A 110 -11.49 14.01 -2.06
CA ASN A 110 -11.50 12.78 -1.28
C ASN A 110 -10.31 12.73 -0.32
N ASP A 111 -10.42 11.89 0.69
CA ASP A 111 -9.40 11.66 1.71
C ASP A 111 -8.60 10.37 1.43
N VAL A 112 -9.25 9.39 0.79
CA VAL A 112 -8.69 8.08 0.44
C VAL A 112 -9.11 7.73 -0.98
N ILE A 113 -8.14 7.42 -1.84
CA ILE A 113 -8.37 7.07 -3.24
C ILE A 113 -7.72 5.71 -3.53
N GLY A 114 -8.54 4.70 -3.82
CA GLY A 114 -8.10 3.40 -4.30
C GLY A 114 -8.25 3.25 -5.80
N THR A 115 -7.93 2.06 -6.31
CA THR A 115 -8.17 1.62 -7.68
C THR A 115 -8.54 0.15 -7.70
N HIS A 116 -9.03 -0.35 -8.83
CA HIS A 116 -9.14 -1.78 -9.03
C HIS A 116 -7.76 -2.43 -9.24
N CYS A 117 -7.70 -3.74 -8.98
CA CYS A 117 -6.54 -4.58 -9.29
C CYS A 117 -6.95 -5.80 -10.14
N VAL A 118 -5.96 -6.44 -10.68
CA VAL A 118 -6.03 -7.81 -11.22
C VAL A 118 -5.05 -8.68 -10.45
N TYR A 119 -5.48 -9.86 -10.06
CA TYR A 119 -4.57 -10.87 -9.48
C TYR A 119 -3.69 -11.46 -10.57
N PHE A 120 -2.48 -11.85 -10.20
CA PHE A 120 -1.57 -12.55 -11.10
C PHE A 120 -0.77 -13.64 -10.36
N GLU A 121 -0.09 -14.49 -11.10
CA GLU A 121 0.47 -15.77 -10.69
C GLU A 121 -0.63 -16.80 -10.37
N LYS A 122 -0.89 -17.15 -9.11
CA LYS A 122 -1.81 -18.25 -8.76
C LYS A 122 -3.28 -18.00 -9.14
N LEU A 123 -3.69 -16.75 -9.20
CA LEU A 123 -5.07 -16.35 -9.54
C LEU A 123 -5.11 -15.45 -10.78
N ASP A 124 -4.28 -15.77 -11.78
CA ASP A 124 -4.06 -14.92 -12.95
C ASP A 124 -5.36 -14.51 -13.65
N GLY A 125 -5.48 -13.20 -13.91
CA GLY A 125 -6.62 -12.58 -14.60
C GLY A 125 -7.88 -12.40 -13.74
N ILE A 126 -7.94 -12.90 -12.51
CA ILE A 126 -9.10 -12.69 -11.64
C ILE A 126 -9.09 -11.25 -11.09
N LYS A 127 -10.25 -10.61 -11.11
CA LYS A 127 -10.47 -9.28 -10.55
C LYS A 127 -11.37 -9.39 -9.31
N PRO A 128 -10.98 -8.84 -8.15
CA PRO A 128 -11.86 -8.82 -6.99
C PRO A 128 -13.09 -7.96 -7.27
N GLN A 129 -14.23 -8.36 -6.71
CA GLN A 129 -15.48 -7.59 -6.81
C GLN A 129 -15.50 -6.54 -5.69
N ILE A 130 -14.97 -5.36 -5.97
CA ILE A 130 -14.98 -4.20 -5.07
C ILE A 130 -15.74 -3.03 -5.72
N PRO A 131 -16.33 -2.12 -4.93
CA PRO A 131 -17.06 -0.98 -5.46
C PRO A 131 -16.12 0.04 -6.13
N PHE A 132 -16.67 0.87 -7.04
CA PHE A 132 -15.94 1.96 -7.69
C PHE A 132 -16.74 3.28 -7.64
N GLY A 133 -16.13 4.38 -8.03
CA GLY A 133 -16.67 5.72 -7.91
C GLY A 133 -16.57 6.25 -6.48
N ASP A 134 -17.50 7.12 -6.09
CA ASP A 134 -17.63 7.56 -4.68
C ASP A 134 -18.22 6.41 -3.86
N ILE A 135 -17.41 5.87 -2.97
CA ILE A 135 -17.77 4.75 -2.10
C ILE A 135 -17.93 5.16 -0.64
N SER A 136 -18.04 6.48 -0.38
CA SER A 136 -18.15 7.02 0.99
C SER A 136 -19.38 6.49 1.74
N ASP A 137 -20.46 6.12 1.03
CA ASP A 137 -21.67 5.53 1.63
C ASP A 137 -21.75 4.00 1.52
N PHE A 138 -20.73 3.37 0.93
CA PHE A 138 -20.68 1.91 0.84
C PHE A 138 -20.53 1.26 2.22
N ASP A 139 -21.10 0.06 2.39
CA ASP A 139 -20.94 -0.72 3.61
C ASP A 139 -19.59 -1.46 3.63
N PHE A 140 -18.60 -0.87 4.27
CA PHE A 140 -17.27 -1.45 4.43
C PHE A 140 -17.24 -2.73 5.28
N LYS A 141 -18.33 -3.06 5.99
CA LYS A 141 -18.41 -4.34 6.71
C LYS A 141 -18.69 -5.53 5.80
N SER A 142 -19.21 -5.30 4.60
CA SER A 142 -19.53 -6.35 3.63
C SER A 142 -18.31 -6.89 2.89
N VAL A 143 -17.32 -6.04 2.63
CA VAL A 143 -16.05 -6.38 1.97
C VAL A 143 -15.00 -5.31 2.27
N ASN A 144 -13.71 -5.67 2.28
CA ASN A 144 -12.62 -4.69 2.24
C ASN A 144 -12.64 -3.99 0.86
N PRO A 145 -13.04 -2.70 0.77
CA PRO A 145 -13.27 -2.06 -0.53
C PRO A 145 -12.03 -1.47 -1.16
N ILE A 146 -10.91 -1.38 -0.43
CA ILE A 146 -9.67 -0.75 -0.88
C ILE A 146 -8.54 -1.78 -0.93
N ILE A 147 -7.95 -1.95 -2.09
CA ILE A 147 -6.72 -2.73 -2.25
C ILE A 147 -5.55 -1.94 -1.67
N ASN A 148 -4.82 -2.51 -0.71
CA ASN A 148 -3.74 -1.81 0.01
C ASN A 148 -2.73 -1.16 -0.94
N SER A 149 -2.18 -1.91 -1.89
CA SER A 149 -1.22 -1.39 -2.88
C SER A 149 -1.80 -0.40 -3.88
N SER A 150 -3.12 -0.16 -3.86
CA SER A 150 -3.75 0.81 -4.75
C SER A 150 -3.89 2.19 -4.13
N VAL A 151 -3.80 2.31 -2.82
CA VAL A 151 -4.25 3.49 -2.09
C VAL A 151 -3.34 4.71 -2.23
N ILE A 152 -3.97 5.88 -2.31
CA ILE A 152 -3.41 7.18 -1.93
C ILE A 152 -4.31 7.76 -0.84
N LEU A 153 -3.73 8.21 0.27
CA LEU A 153 -4.47 8.82 1.36
C LEU A 153 -3.74 10.04 1.94
N ARG A 154 -4.48 10.91 2.65
CA ARG A 154 -3.86 12.02 3.37
C ARG A 154 -2.92 11.50 4.45
N LYS A 155 -1.68 11.98 4.48
CA LYS A 155 -0.67 11.62 5.49
C LYS A 155 -1.21 11.81 6.92
N SER A 156 -1.98 12.86 7.17
CA SER A 156 -2.57 13.14 8.49
C SER A 156 -3.61 12.11 8.96
N LEU A 157 -4.09 11.24 8.07
CA LEU A 157 -5.04 10.16 8.37
C LEU A 157 -4.36 8.79 8.40
N ALA A 158 -3.13 8.70 7.92
CA ALA A 158 -2.37 7.48 7.83
C ALA A 158 -1.83 7.09 9.21
N PHE A 159 -2.48 6.13 9.85
CA PHE A 159 -2.03 5.50 11.09
C PHE A 159 -2.56 4.07 11.16
N TRP A 160 -1.66 3.11 11.08
CA TRP A 160 -1.97 1.68 11.08
C TRP A 160 -1.85 1.08 12.47
N ASN A 161 -2.85 0.28 12.87
CA ASN A 161 -2.79 -0.53 14.09
C ASN A 161 -2.12 -1.86 13.80
N GLU A 162 -1.31 -2.36 14.73
CA GLU A 162 -0.65 -3.68 14.61
C GLU A 162 -1.65 -4.79 14.96
N ASN A 163 -2.35 -5.30 13.95
CA ASN A 163 -3.39 -6.32 14.12
C ASN A 163 -3.48 -7.33 12.96
N ASP A 164 -2.48 -7.35 12.06
CA ASP A 164 -2.37 -8.21 10.86
C ASP A 164 -3.52 -8.07 9.83
N VAL A 165 -4.36 -7.06 9.96
CA VAL A 165 -5.38 -6.61 9.00
C VAL A 165 -5.42 -5.08 9.00
N GLU A 166 -4.25 -4.50 9.14
CA GLU A 166 -3.97 -3.10 9.42
C GLU A 166 -4.57 -2.12 8.41
N ASP A 167 -4.64 -2.53 7.14
CA ASP A 167 -5.26 -1.77 6.05
C ASP A 167 -6.78 -1.70 6.22
N TYR A 168 -7.42 -2.85 6.38
CA TYR A 168 -8.88 -2.91 6.52
C TYR A 168 -9.36 -2.24 7.81
N ASP A 169 -8.63 -2.41 8.91
CA ASP A 169 -8.88 -1.67 10.16
C ASP A 169 -8.84 -0.15 9.93
N LEU A 170 -7.82 0.33 9.21
CA LEU A 170 -7.70 1.75 8.87
C LEU A 170 -8.90 2.24 8.06
N TRP A 171 -9.33 1.50 7.04
CA TRP A 171 -10.48 1.90 6.23
C TRP A 171 -11.77 1.97 7.05
N LEU A 172 -12.02 1.00 7.92
CA LEU A 172 -13.17 1.00 8.82
C LEU A 172 -13.15 2.20 9.78
N ARG A 173 -12.01 2.51 10.39
CA ARG A 173 -11.86 3.67 11.28
C ARG A 173 -12.10 4.99 10.55
N LEU A 174 -11.54 5.16 9.37
CA LEU A 174 -11.73 6.37 8.57
C LEU A 174 -13.19 6.49 8.08
N ARG A 175 -13.83 5.38 7.73
CA ARG A 175 -15.26 5.37 7.37
C ARG A 175 -16.14 5.83 8.54
N ARG A 176 -15.87 5.36 9.77
CA ARG A 176 -16.59 5.82 10.99
C ARG A 176 -16.38 7.33 11.26
N GLN A 177 -15.26 7.89 10.82
CA GLN A 177 -14.97 9.33 10.88
C GLN A 177 -15.57 10.15 9.72
N ASN A 178 -16.43 9.55 8.91
CA ASN A 178 -17.05 10.16 7.73
C ASN A 178 -16.02 10.72 6.71
N LYS A 179 -14.86 10.05 6.57
CA LYS A 179 -13.90 10.40 5.54
C LYS A 179 -14.42 10.00 4.16
N ARG A 180 -14.00 10.73 3.15
CA ARG A 180 -14.44 10.54 1.76
C ARG A 180 -13.54 9.56 1.04
N PHE A 181 -14.16 8.56 0.43
CA PHE A 181 -13.49 7.47 -0.27
C PHE A 181 -13.88 7.43 -1.74
N TYR A 182 -12.93 7.18 -2.60
CA TYR A 182 -13.15 7.02 -4.03
C TYR A 182 -12.31 5.87 -4.58
N ASN A 183 -12.89 5.02 -5.40
CA ASN A 183 -12.16 4.01 -6.17
C ASN A 183 -12.22 4.35 -7.66
N VAL A 184 -11.05 4.52 -8.28
CA VAL A 184 -10.94 4.61 -9.74
C VAL A 184 -11.32 3.27 -10.34
N GLU A 185 -12.24 3.25 -11.32
CA GLU A 185 -12.76 2.02 -11.92
C GLU A 185 -11.72 1.22 -12.70
N GLU A 186 -10.63 1.85 -13.12
CA GLU A 186 -9.58 1.21 -13.91
C GLU A 186 -8.74 0.25 -13.05
N VAL A 187 -8.30 -0.86 -13.67
CA VAL A 187 -7.31 -1.77 -13.11
C VAL A 187 -5.94 -1.12 -13.22
N LEU A 188 -5.41 -0.64 -12.10
CA LEU A 188 -4.15 0.11 -12.04
C LEU A 188 -3.09 -0.55 -11.14
N VAL A 189 -3.42 -1.72 -10.60
CA VAL A 189 -2.51 -2.57 -9.80
C VAL A 189 -2.60 -4.01 -10.29
N LYS A 190 -1.45 -4.67 -10.40
CA LYS A 190 -1.35 -6.12 -10.43
C LYS A 190 -1.01 -6.59 -9.01
N HIS A 191 -1.91 -7.32 -8.40
CA HIS A 191 -1.74 -7.86 -7.05
C HIS A 191 -1.28 -9.31 -7.11
N ARG A 192 -0.09 -9.58 -6.57
CA ARG A 192 0.52 -10.91 -6.62
C ARG A 192 -0.10 -11.84 -5.58
N VAL A 193 -0.45 -13.04 -6.04
CA VAL A 193 -0.97 -14.10 -5.16
C VAL A 193 0.00 -15.28 -5.15
N HIS A 194 0.68 -15.49 -4.04
CA HIS A 194 1.61 -16.60 -3.83
C HIS A 194 1.35 -17.32 -2.49
N GLU A 195 2.07 -18.40 -2.19
CA GLU A 195 1.78 -19.24 -1.01
C GLU A 195 1.91 -18.53 0.33
N SER A 196 2.87 -17.62 0.42
CA SER A 196 3.14 -16.81 1.62
C SER A 196 2.40 -15.48 1.66
N SER A 197 1.50 -15.18 0.71
CA SER A 197 0.70 -13.96 0.73
C SER A 197 -0.14 -13.90 2.01
N ALA A 198 -0.19 -12.73 2.64
CA ALA A 198 -1.01 -12.47 3.84
C ALA A 198 -2.48 -12.85 3.62
N PHE A 199 -2.96 -12.70 2.38
CA PHE A 199 -4.28 -13.13 1.91
C PHE A 199 -4.60 -14.62 2.21
N ASN A 200 -3.58 -15.48 2.28
CA ASN A 200 -3.71 -16.90 2.55
C ASN A 200 -3.55 -17.29 4.05
N SER A 201 -3.45 -16.30 4.96
CA SER A 201 -3.21 -16.59 6.38
C SER A 201 -4.40 -17.30 7.03
N LYS A 202 -4.13 -18.40 7.75
CA LYS A 202 -5.17 -19.29 8.32
C LYS A 202 -6.14 -18.63 9.31
N ASN A 203 -5.78 -17.48 9.87
CA ASN A 203 -6.57 -16.78 10.91
C ASN A 203 -7.11 -15.42 10.45
N GLN A 204 -7.04 -15.11 9.15
CA GLN A 204 -7.43 -13.81 8.64
C GLN A 204 -8.91 -13.49 8.93
N GLN A 205 -9.80 -14.48 8.74
CA GLN A 205 -11.24 -14.30 8.99
C GLN A 205 -11.55 -14.00 10.46
N GLU A 206 -10.83 -14.61 11.40
CA GLU A 206 -11.00 -14.34 12.83
C GLU A 206 -10.58 -12.90 13.18
N LYS A 207 -9.44 -12.44 12.63
CA LYS A 207 -8.96 -11.07 12.78
C LYS A 207 -9.93 -10.05 12.18
N ILE A 208 -10.43 -10.32 10.98
CA ILE A 208 -11.46 -9.51 10.33
C ILE A 208 -12.72 -9.44 11.23
N ASN A 209 -13.22 -10.57 11.71
CA ASN A 209 -14.41 -10.59 12.56
C ASN A 209 -14.23 -9.74 13.83
N LYS A 210 -13.02 -9.69 14.38
CA LYS A 210 -12.71 -8.87 15.55
C LYS A 210 -12.85 -7.37 15.24
N ILE A 211 -12.25 -6.89 14.15
CA ILE A 211 -12.32 -5.46 13.79
C ILE A 211 -13.71 -5.02 13.31
N LEU A 212 -14.55 -5.97 12.87
CA LEU A 212 -15.94 -5.69 12.47
C LEU A 212 -16.90 -5.54 13.66
N GLN A 213 -16.53 -6.03 14.85
CA GLN A 213 -17.34 -5.93 16.08
C GLN A 213 -17.12 -4.58 16.80
N ASP A 214 -15.98 -3.97 16.58
CA ASP A 214 -15.63 -2.63 17.10
C ASP A 214 -16.30 -1.53 16.25
#